data_c174a8d0c7b686a03091c90c553dde69
#
_entry.id   c174a8d0c7b686a03091c90c553dde69
#
_cell.length_a   1.000
_cell.length_b   1.000
_cell.length_c   1.000
_cell.angle_alpha   90.00
_cell.angle_beta   90.00
_cell.angle_gamma   90.00
#
_symmetry.space_group_name_H-M   'P 1'
#
loop_
_entity.id
_entity.type
_entity.pdbx_description
1 polymer ?
#
loop_
_entity_poly.entity_id
_entity_poly.type
_entity_poly.pdbx_seq_one_letter_code
_entity_poly.pdbx_strand_id
1 'polypeptide(L)'
;MSRMFNLKELLEGKQSVALGGHVRPDGDCVGSTMGLYLYLKENFPQIETDLYLESVPEAYSMIRHTDEVKSELPEGKIYDLFICMDCGDLQRLGFSQKLFIESKQTACIDHHVSNEAFADVNYIVPDASSTSELVYNLLDYDKMSLETAEALYMGIAHDTGIFRYSCTSPETMEAAAQLMRKGVDTAKITDRTYYEKTYVQNQILGRALLESIMVLDQRCIVSVVRLKLSLIHISEPTRQAEIS
;
A
#
# COMPACT_ATOMS: atom_id res chain seq x y z
N MET A 1 -25.95 -15.90 -6.83
CA MET A 1 -25.39 -14.73 -7.54
C MET A 1 -24.72 -13.86 -6.49
N SER A 2 -23.39 -13.81 -6.43
CA SER A 2 -22.70 -12.86 -5.55
C SER A 2 -23.06 -11.46 -6.04
N ARG A 3 -23.56 -10.60 -5.14
CA ARG A 3 -23.84 -9.20 -5.45
C ARG A 3 -22.49 -8.57 -5.88
N MET A 4 -22.44 -8.00 -7.07
CA MET A 4 -21.23 -7.34 -7.56
C MET A 4 -20.88 -6.21 -6.60
N PHE A 5 -19.63 -6.13 -6.12
CA PHE A 5 -19.17 -5.09 -5.21
C PHE A 5 -19.37 -3.71 -5.87
N ASN A 6 -20.02 -2.79 -5.16
CA ASN A 6 -20.30 -1.45 -5.66
C ASN A 6 -19.94 -0.42 -4.60
N LEU A 7 -18.87 0.33 -4.83
CA LEU A 7 -18.37 1.32 -3.88
C LEU A 7 -19.43 2.42 -3.59
N LYS A 8 -20.19 2.89 -4.58
CA LYS A 8 -21.21 3.93 -4.37
C LYS A 8 -22.34 3.44 -3.45
N GLU A 9 -22.83 2.19 -3.66
CA GLU A 9 -23.82 1.58 -2.77
C GLU A 9 -23.28 1.38 -1.35
N LEU A 10 -22.01 1.02 -1.23
CA LEU A 10 -21.35 0.83 0.07
C LEU A 10 -21.26 2.14 0.87
N LEU A 11 -21.05 3.26 0.18
CA LEU A 11 -20.93 4.60 0.77
C LEU A 11 -22.28 5.30 1.01
N GLU A 12 -23.39 4.77 0.48
CA GLU A 12 -24.69 5.41 0.59
C GLU A 12 -25.13 5.53 2.07
N GLY A 13 -25.48 6.75 2.47
CA GLY A 13 -25.92 7.07 3.84
C GLY A 13 -24.83 7.08 4.90
N LYS A 14 -23.54 6.84 4.55
CA LYS A 14 -22.43 6.90 5.50
C LYS A 14 -22.03 8.36 5.75
N GLN A 15 -21.71 8.65 7.00
CA GLN A 15 -21.19 9.96 7.44
C GLN A 15 -19.71 9.88 7.80
N SER A 16 -19.22 8.69 8.21
CA SER A 16 -17.84 8.47 8.58
C SER A 16 -17.31 7.15 8.03
N VAL A 17 -16.14 7.19 7.41
CA VAL A 17 -15.44 6.03 6.84
C VAL A 17 -14.00 6.00 7.37
N ALA A 18 -13.60 4.86 7.90
CA ALA A 18 -12.19 4.58 8.17
C ALA A 18 -11.62 3.64 7.09
N LEU A 19 -10.41 3.91 6.69
CA LEU A 19 -9.61 3.04 5.82
C LEU A 19 -8.44 2.49 6.61
N GLY A 20 -8.04 1.26 6.32
CA GLY A 20 -6.87 0.65 6.94
C GLY A 20 -6.25 -0.43 6.08
N GLY A 21 -4.97 -0.65 6.28
CA GLY A 21 -4.18 -1.66 5.58
C GLY A 21 -3.33 -2.47 6.56
N HIS A 22 -2.47 -3.33 6.04
CA HIS A 22 -1.69 -4.26 6.85
C HIS A 22 -0.52 -3.58 7.60
N VAL A 23 -0.08 -4.20 8.71
CA VAL A 23 1.13 -3.83 9.46
C VAL A 23 2.37 -3.87 8.55
N ARG A 24 3.30 -2.95 8.76
CA ARG A 24 4.47 -2.76 7.89
C ARG A 24 4.05 -2.59 6.43
N PRO A 25 3.28 -1.53 6.13
CA PRO A 25 2.68 -1.34 4.82
C PRO A 25 3.75 -1.24 3.74
N ASP A 26 3.53 -1.97 2.65
CA ASP A 26 4.34 -1.90 1.43
C ASP A 26 3.73 -0.95 0.40
N GLY A 27 4.24 -0.99 -0.82
CA GLY A 27 3.81 -0.07 -1.87
C GLY A 27 2.36 -0.27 -2.30
N ASP A 28 1.83 -1.50 -2.28
CA ASP A 28 0.42 -1.74 -2.64
C ASP A 28 -0.53 -1.37 -1.50
N CYS A 29 -0.17 -1.69 -0.28
CA CYS A 29 -0.93 -1.29 0.89
C CYS A 29 -1.06 0.24 0.99
N VAL A 30 0.04 0.99 0.84
CA VAL A 30 0.01 2.46 0.83
C VAL A 30 -0.71 2.99 -0.42
N GLY A 31 -0.42 2.42 -1.60
CA GLY A 31 -1.00 2.85 -2.86
C GLY A 31 -2.52 2.71 -2.91
N SER A 32 -3.04 1.54 -2.54
CA SER A 32 -4.48 1.26 -2.52
C SER A 32 -5.22 2.10 -1.49
N THR A 33 -4.69 2.18 -0.25
CA THR A 33 -5.33 2.94 0.83
C THR A 33 -5.30 4.44 0.57
N MET A 34 -4.16 5.01 0.15
CA MET A 34 -4.05 6.42 -0.21
C MET A 34 -4.89 6.75 -1.45
N GLY A 35 -4.87 5.89 -2.47
CA GLY A 35 -5.67 6.10 -3.68
C GLY A 35 -7.16 6.21 -3.37
N LEU A 36 -7.71 5.30 -2.56
CA LEU A 36 -9.10 5.39 -2.14
C LEU A 36 -9.35 6.59 -1.22
N TYR A 37 -8.44 6.86 -0.27
CA TYR A 37 -8.54 8.00 0.65
C TYR A 37 -8.66 9.34 -0.10
N LEU A 38 -7.76 9.61 -1.02
CA LEU A 38 -7.74 10.83 -1.82
C LEU A 38 -9.00 10.96 -2.68
N TYR A 39 -9.39 9.88 -3.34
CA TYR A 39 -10.62 9.87 -4.14
C TYR A 39 -11.86 10.16 -3.30
N LEU A 40 -11.99 9.59 -2.10
CA LEU A 40 -13.13 9.85 -1.21
C LEU A 40 -13.15 11.30 -0.73
N LYS A 41 -12.01 11.86 -0.33
CA LYS A 41 -11.91 13.26 0.08
C LYS A 41 -12.35 14.24 -1.01
N GLU A 42 -11.98 13.96 -2.25
CA GLU A 42 -12.29 14.83 -3.38
C GLU A 42 -13.75 14.69 -3.85
N ASN A 43 -14.28 13.48 -3.91
CA ASN A 43 -15.56 13.20 -4.57
C ASN A 43 -16.72 13.00 -3.58
N PHE A 44 -16.42 12.76 -2.30
CA PHE A 44 -17.41 12.57 -1.22
C PHE A 44 -17.07 13.43 0.00
N PRO A 45 -16.89 14.76 -0.16
CA PRO A 45 -16.45 15.63 0.94
C PRO A 45 -17.42 15.70 2.12
N GLN A 46 -18.66 15.24 1.94
CA GLN A 46 -19.66 15.10 3.00
C GLN A 46 -19.41 13.91 3.93
N ILE A 47 -18.52 12.98 3.54
CA ILE A 47 -18.16 11.82 4.35
C ILE A 47 -16.83 12.14 5.05
N GLU A 48 -16.83 12.12 6.36
CA GLU A 48 -15.58 12.20 7.13
C GLU A 48 -14.76 10.93 6.88
N THR A 49 -13.62 11.06 6.20
CA THR A 49 -12.75 9.91 5.85
C THR A 49 -11.43 10.00 6.58
N ASP A 50 -11.08 8.94 7.30
CA ASP A 50 -9.82 8.78 8.01
C ASP A 50 -9.06 7.56 7.49
N LEU A 51 -7.73 7.67 7.40
CA LEU A 51 -6.84 6.57 7.01
C LEU A 51 -5.89 6.20 8.16
N TYR A 52 -5.84 4.91 8.48
CA TYR A 52 -5.03 4.34 9.55
C TYR A 52 -4.02 3.34 9.02
N LEU A 53 -2.73 3.66 9.16
CA LEU A 53 -1.61 2.74 8.88
C LEU A 53 -0.59 2.83 10.02
N GLU A 54 0.17 1.77 10.25
CA GLU A 54 1.17 1.70 11.32
C GLU A 54 2.24 2.79 11.16
N SER A 55 2.81 2.89 9.96
CA SER A 55 3.71 3.99 9.56
C SER A 55 3.89 3.95 8.05
N VAL A 56 3.85 5.09 7.40
CA VAL A 56 4.17 5.16 5.97
C VAL A 56 5.70 5.20 5.83
N PRO A 57 6.32 4.23 5.13
CA PRO A 57 7.75 4.27 4.84
C PRO A 57 8.15 5.57 4.12
N GLU A 58 9.32 6.13 4.48
CA GLU A 58 9.81 7.39 3.91
C GLU A 58 9.88 7.37 2.37
N ALA A 59 10.19 6.22 1.79
CA ALA A 59 10.20 6.03 0.34
C ALA A 59 8.86 6.39 -0.34
N TYR A 60 7.74 6.27 0.37
CA TYR A 60 6.39 6.56 -0.15
C TYR A 60 5.90 7.96 0.23
N SER A 61 6.66 8.74 1.00
CA SER A 61 6.31 10.10 1.41
C SER A 61 6.15 11.09 0.25
N MET A 62 6.57 10.71 -0.94
CA MET A 62 6.34 11.48 -2.16
C MET A 62 4.87 11.48 -2.60
N ILE A 63 4.07 10.49 -2.18
CA ILE A 63 2.63 10.49 -2.37
C ILE A 63 2.03 11.57 -1.47
N ARG A 64 1.24 12.45 -2.06
CA ARG A 64 0.67 13.59 -1.33
C ARG A 64 -0.26 13.13 -0.22
N HIS A 65 -0.33 13.94 0.84
CA HIS A 65 -1.20 13.72 2.00
C HIS A 65 -0.87 12.48 2.85
N THR A 66 0.31 11.88 2.69
CA THR A 66 0.77 10.80 3.58
C THR A 66 0.98 11.28 5.03
N ASP A 67 1.14 12.58 5.25
CA ASP A 67 1.18 13.24 6.55
C ASP A 67 -0.18 13.29 7.27
N GLU A 68 -1.28 13.03 6.56
CA GLU A 68 -2.63 12.92 7.13
C GLU A 68 -2.95 11.49 7.64
N VAL A 69 -2.09 10.52 7.35
CA VAL A 69 -2.25 9.14 7.82
C VAL A 69 -2.11 9.07 9.33
N LYS A 70 -3.09 8.44 9.98
CA LYS A 70 -3.15 8.31 11.44
C LYS A 70 -2.47 7.01 11.88
N SER A 71 -1.58 7.09 12.86
CA SER A 71 -0.90 5.95 13.47
C SER A 71 -1.40 5.63 14.89
N GLU A 72 -2.40 6.39 15.36
CA GLU A 72 -2.99 6.24 16.69
C GLU A 72 -4.51 6.12 16.60
N LEU A 73 -5.09 5.38 17.55
CA LEU A 73 -6.54 5.21 17.62
C LEU A 73 -7.21 6.47 18.17
N PRO A 74 -8.33 6.92 17.58
CA PRO A 74 -9.14 7.98 18.15
C PRO A 74 -9.85 7.49 19.41
N GLU A 75 -10.07 8.37 20.38
CA GLU A 75 -10.87 8.04 21.56
C GLU A 75 -12.37 8.02 21.23
N GLY A 76 -13.03 6.89 21.52
CA GLY A 76 -14.49 6.74 21.49
C GLY A 76 -15.17 6.93 20.12
N LYS A 77 -14.41 6.95 19.01
CA LYS A 77 -14.97 7.12 17.67
C LYS A 77 -15.39 5.77 17.07
N ILE A 78 -16.66 5.67 16.69
CA ILE A 78 -17.22 4.52 15.96
C ILE A 78 -17.53 4.97 14.54
N TYR A 79 -16.97 4.29 13.54
CA TYR A 79 -17.20 4.59 12.13
C TYR A 79 -18.47 3.92 11.60
N ASP A 80 -19.14 4.55 10.63
CA ASP A 80 -20.25 3.92 9.92
C ASP A 80 -19.76 2.78 9.02
N LEU A 81 -18.53 2.90 8.52
CA LEU A 81 -17.91 1.91 7.66
C LEU A 81 -16.40 1.89 7.91
N PHE A 82 -15.82 0.70 8.00
CA PHE A 82 -14.38 0.47 7.90
C PHE A 82 -14.09 -0.32 6.62
N ILE A 83 -13.21 0.18 5.76
CA ILE A 83 -12.73 -0.54 4.57
C ILE A 83 -11.29 -0.99 4.83
N CYS A 84 -11.10 -2.29 4.95
CA CYS A 84 -9.79 -2.93 5.01
C CYS A 84 -9.27 -3.18 3.60
N MET A 85 -8.01 -2.83 3.34
CA MET A 85 -7.38 -3.03 2.04
C MET A 85 -6.06 -3.76 2.19
N ASP A 86 -5.78 -4.64 1.23
CA ASP A 86 -4.53 -5.36 1.12
C ASP A 86 -4.17 -6.16 2.38
N CYS A 87 -5.16 -6.84 2.93
CA CYS A 87 -5.02 -7.63 4.16
C CYS A 87 -5.55 -9.04 3.95
N GLY A 88 -4.67 -10.01 3.86
CA GLY A 88 -5.04 -11.43 3.73
C GLY A 88 -5.76 -12.02 4.95
N ASP A 89 -5.63 -11.39 6.11
CA ASP A 89 -6.35 -11.73 7.35
C ASP A 89 -6.53 -10.51 8.26
N LEU A 90 -7.50 -10.63 9.19
CA LEU A 90 -7.87 -9.55 10.10
C LEU A 90 -6.73 -9.15 11.07
N GLN A 91 -5.85 -10.07 11.43
CA GLN A 91 -4.77 -9.80 12.40
C GLN A 91 -3.72 -8.86 11.80
N ARG A 92 -3.56 -8.88 10.49
CA ARG A 92 -2.65 -7.99 9.79
C ARG A 92 -3.03 -6.51 9.84
N LEU A 93 -4.26 -6.16 10.21
CA LEU A 93 -4.65 -4.76 10.48
C LEU A 93 -3.90 -4.13 11.68
N GLY A 94 -3.28 -4.95 12.54
CA GLY A 94 -2.54 -4.46 13.69
C GLY A 94 -3.39 -3.60 14.61
N PHE A 95 -2.93 -2.38 14.94
CA PHE A 95 -3.63 -1.49 15.88
C PHE A 95 -5.01 -1.06 15.38
N SER A 96 -5.22 -0.92 14.06
CA SER A 96 -6.49 -0.50 13.48
C SER A 96 -7.57 -1.62 13.46
N GLN A 97 -7.21 -2.86 13.80
CA GLN A 97 -8.15 -3.97 13.95
C GLN A 97 -9.29 -3.65 14.92
N LYS A 98 -8.99 -2.90 15.99
CA LYS A 98 -10.03 -2.48 16.94
C LYS A 98 -11.10 -1.61 16.27
N LEU A 99 -10.70 -0.65 15.43
CA LEU A 99 -11.65 0.18 14.69
C LEU A 99 -12.50 -0.62 13.71
N PHE A 100 -11.89 -1.63 13.05
CA PHE A 100 -12.62 -2.54 12.18
C PHE A 100 -13.72 -3.28 12.94
N ILE A 101 -13.41 -3.88 14.10
CA ILE A 101 -14.35 -4.65 14.90
C ILE A 101 -15.48 -3.77 15.48
N GLU A 102 -15.16 -2.53 15.87
CA GLU A 102 -16.11 -1.59 16.49
C GLU A 102 -16.95 -0.80 15.47
N SER A 103 -16.63 -0.86 14.18
CA SER A 103 -17.37 -0.16 13.12
C SER A 103 -18.74 -0.79 12.88
N LYS A 104 -19.71 0.04 12.44
CA LYS A 104 -21.10 -0.44 12.20
C LYS A 104 -21.21 -1.40 11.02
N GLN A 105 -20.33 -1.24 10.04
CA GLN A 105 -20.21 -2.10 8.88
C GLN A 105 -18.74 -2.21 8.48
N THR A 106 -18.36 -3.36 7.92
CA THR A 106 -17.00 -3.63 7.47
C THR A 106 -16.97 -4.03 6.00
N ALA A 107 -15.90 -3.64 5.30
CA ALA A 107 -15.62 -4.09 3.95
C ALA A 107 -14.14 -4.48 3.81
N CYS A 108 -13.86 -5.39 2.89
CA CYS A 108 -12.50 -5.78 2.52
C CYS A 108 -12.32 -5.73 1.02
N ILE A 109 -11.24 -5.09 0.56
CA ILE A 109 -10.79 -5.09 -0.84
C ILE A 109 -9.39 -5.71 -0.83
N ASP A 110 -9.22 -6.86 -1.48
CA ASP A 110 -7.98 -7.62 -1.37
C ASP A 110 -7.75 -8.54 -2.57
N HIS A 111 -6.50 -8.87 -2.84
CA HIS A 111 -6.11 -9.82 -3.89
C HIS A 111 -5.40 -11.08 -3.34
N HIS A 112 -5.22 -11.18 -2.03
CA HIS A 112 -4.56 -12.34 -1.44
C HIS A 112 -5.39 -13.62 -1.57
N VAL A 113 -4.79 -14.68 -2.11
CA VAL A 113 -5.40 -16.03 -2.23
C VAL A 113 -5.82 -16.60 -0.86
N SER A 114 -5.10 -16.21 0.20
CA SER A 114 -5.36 -16.69 1.57
C SER A 114 -6.51 -15.98 2.28
N ASN A 115 -7.12 -14.96 1.69
CA ASN A 115 -8.19 -14.20 2.32
C ASN A 115 -9.48 -15.03 2.40
N GLU A 116 -10.01 -15.20 3.62
CA GLU A 116 -11.21 -16.00 3.91
C GLU A 116 -12.49 -15.16 3.97
N ALA A 117 -12.51 -13.95 3.39
CA ALA A 117 -13.68 -13.06 3.35
C ALA A 117 -14.22 -12.68 4.74
N PHE A 118 -13.38 -12.11 5.59
CA PHE A 118 -13.66 -11.84 7.01
C PHE A 118 -14.51 -10.58 7.27
N ALA A 119 -14.79 -9.75 6.27
CA ALA A 119 -15.63 -8.55 6.39
C ALA A 119 -17.11 -8.82 6.05
N ASP A 120 -18.02 -7.89 6.39
CA ASP A 120 -19.44 -8.00 6.00
C ASP A 120 -19.61 -7.94 4.48
N VAL A 121 -18.78 -7.13 3.80
CA VAL A 121 -18.76 -7.01 2.34
C VAL A 121 -17.34 -7.23 1.84
N ASN A 122 -17.15 -8.17 0.93
CA ASN A 122 -15.82 -8.56 0.47
C ASN A 122 -15.70 -8.43 -1.06
N TYR A 123 -14.63 -7.79 -1.52
CA TYR A 123 -14.20 -7.75 -2.91
C TYR A 123 -12.80 -8.35 -3.00
N ILE A 124 -12.75 -9.67 -3.15
CA ILE A 124 -11.51 -10.43 -3.16
C ILE A 124 -11.34 -11.04 -4.54
N VAL A 125 -10.26 -10.67 -5.23
CA VAL A 125 -9.94 -11.11 -6.59
C VAL A 125 -8.49 -11.58 -6.66
N PRO A 126 -8.22 -12.85 -6.38
CA PRO A 126 -6.85 -13.40 -6.32
C PRO A 126 -6.06 -13.33 -7.63
N ASP A 127 -6.74 -13.18 -8.76
CA ASP A 127 -6.12 -13.07 -10.08
C ASP A 127 -5.70 -11.62 -10.42
N ALA A 128 -6.10 -10.64 -9.61
CA ALA A 128 -5.65 -9.25 -9.80
C ALA A 128 -4.17 -9.11 -9.43
N SER A 129 -3.48 -8.20 -10.09
CA SER A 129 -2.05 -7.98 -9.84
C SER A 129 -1.77 -7.34 -8.48
N SER A 130 -2.74 -6.60 -7.94
CA SER A 130 -2.61 -5.81 -6.71
C SER A 130 -3.98 -5.35 -6.22
N THR A 131 -4.06 -4.98 -4.95
CA THR A 131 -5.24 -4.29 -4.39
C THR A 131 -5.43 -2.90 -5.02
N SER A 132 -4.35 -2.22 -5.39
CA SER A 132 -4.40 -0.94 -6.11
C SER A 132 -5.07 -1.06 -7.48
N GLU A 133 -4.88 -2.16 -8.21
CA GLU A 133 -5.62 -2.44 -9.46
C GLU A 133 -7.12 -2.60 -9.17
N LEU A 134 -7.48 -3.31 -8.10
CA LEU A 134 -8.88 -3.47 -7.70
C LEU A 134 -9.52 -2.13 -7.35
N VAL A 135 -8.82 -1.29 -6.60
CA VAL A 135 -9.29 0.07 -6.28
C VAL A 135 -9.46 0.88 -7.57
N TYR A 136 -8.47 0.86 -8.47
CA TYR A 136 -8.59 1.53 -9.78
C TYR A 136 -9.89 1.13 -10.50
N ASN A 137 -10.21 -0.15 -10.55
CA ASN A 137 -11.39 -0.69 -11.23
C ASN A 137 -12.73 -0.27 -10.56
N LEU A 138 -12.70 0.14 -9.28
CA LEU A 138 -13.88 0.60 -8.56
C LEU A 138 -14.15 2.11 -8.70
N LEU A 139 -13.13 2.88 -9.12
CA LEU A 139 -13.21 4.34 -9.19
C LEU A 139 -13.72 4.82 -10.56
N ASP A 140 -14.36 5.98 -10.55
CA ASP A 140 -14.72 6.69 -11.78
C ASP A 140 -13.48 7.40 -12.33
N TYR A 141 -12.98 6.94 -13.46
CA TYR A 141 -11.77 7.47 -14.07
C TYR A 141 -11.84 9.00 -14.29
N ASP A 142 -12.97 9.52 -14.74
CA ASP A 142 -13.11 10.94 -15.05
C ASP A 142 -13.00 11.84 -13.79
N LYS A 143 -13.31 11.27 -12.62
CA LYS A 143 -13.25 11.95 -11.33
C LYS A 143 -11.95 11.70 -10.56
N MET A 144 -11.05 10.91 -11.12
CA MET A 144 -9.77 10.59 -10.51
C MET A 144 -8.78 11.73 -10.72
N SER A 145 -8.23 12.26 -9.63
CA SER A 145 -7.16 13.26 -9.66
C SER A 145 -5.80 12.64 -10.04
N LEU A 146 -4.82 13.49 -10.28
CA LEU A 146 -3.43 13.05 -10.50
C LEU A 146 -2.89 12.37 -9.23
N GLU A 147 -3.15 12.93 -8.07
CA GLU A 147 -2.69 12.42 -6.77
C GLU A 147 -3.23 11.00 -6.51
N THR A 148 -4.52 10.77 -6.76
CA THR A 148 -5.12 9.43 -6.72
C THR A 148 -4.44 8.48 -7.70
N ALA A 149 -4.19 8.94 -8.93
CA ALA A 149 -3.54 8.12 -9.96
C ALA A 149 -2.08 7.78 -9.61
N GLU A 150 -1.33 8.70 -9.01
CA GLU A 150 0.05 8.47 -8.56
C GLU A 150 0.11 7.39 -7.46
N ALA A 151 -0.81 7.45 -6.49
CA ALA A 151 -0.90 6.45 -5.42
C ALA A 151 -1.20 5.06 -5.98
N LEU A 152 -2.22 4.93 -6.83
CA LEU A 152 -2.61 3.65 -7.42
C LEU A 152 -1.52 3.08 -8.35
N TYR A 153 -0.87 3.94 -9.15
CA TYR A 153 0.24 3.51 -10.01
C TYR A 153 1.40 2.96 -9.19
N MET A 154 1.74 3.63 -8.08
CA MET A 154 2.78 3.15 -7.17
C MET A 154 2.47 1.75 -6.66
N GLY A 155 1.24 1.51 -6.18
CA GLY A 155 0.85 0.20 -5.67
C GLY A 155 0.94 -0.89 -6.73
N ILE A 156 0.36 -0.67 -7.92
CA ILE A 156 0.45 -1.63 -9.04
C ILE A 156 1.91 -1.91 -9.41
N ALA A 157 2.76 -0.88 -9.50
CA ALA A 157 4.16 -1.04 -9.86
C ALA A 157 4.93 -1.87 -8.82
N HIS A 158 4.63 -1.71 -7.52
CA HIS A 158 5.29 -2.46 -6.45
C HIS A 158 4.94 -3.94 -6.49
N ASP A 159 3.68 -4.29 -6.53
CA ASP A 159 3.22 -5.68 -6.49
C ASP A 159 3.55 -6.47 -7.76
N THR A 160 3.63 -5.79 -8.88
CA THR A 160 4.06 -6.39 -10.15
C THR A 160 5.59 -6.45 -10.33
N GLY A 161 6.36 -5.95 -9.35
CA GLY A 161 7.82 -5.82 -9.48
C GLY A 161 8.20 -4.99 -10.71
N ILE A 162 7.52 -3.88 -10.89
CA ILE A 162 7.60 -3.00 -12.07
C ILE A 162 7.25 -3.77 -13.34
N PHE A 163 6.05 -4.37 -13.33
CA PHE A 163 5.46 -5.12 -14.44
C PHE A 163 6.29 -6.33 -14.91
N ARG A 164 7.11 -6.92 -14.03
CA ARG A 164 7.97 -8.06 -14.34
C ARG A 164 7.42 -9.41 -13.88
N TYR A 165 6.57 -9.39 -12.85
CA TYR A 165 6.05 -10.61 -12.26
C TYR A 165 4.89 -11.19 -13.10
N SER A 166 4.65 -12.49 -12.92
CA SER A 166 3.63 -13.23 -13.67
C SER A 166 2.19 -12.80 -13.37
N CYS A 167 1.96 -12.07 -12.29
CA CYS A 167 0.67 -11.46 -11.99
C CYS A 167 0.33 -10.26 -12.88
N THR A 168 1.29 -9.74 -13.65
CA THR A 168 1.06 -8.65 -14.62
C THR A 168 0.23 -9.15 -15.79
N SER A 169 -1.03 -8.78 -15.84
CA SER A 169 -1.98 -9.13 -16.90
C SER A 169 -2.12 -8.01 -17.96
N PRO A 170 -2.79 -8.24 -19.09
CA PRO A 170 -3.16 -7.17 -20.01
C PRO A 170 -3.99 -6.08 -19.32
N GLU A 171 -4.91 -6.44 -18.44
CA GLU A 171 -5.77 -5.53 -17.67
C GLU A 171 -4.94 -4.65 -16.74
N THR A 172 -3.91 -5.22 -16.08
CA THR A 172 -2.93 -4.48 -15.27
C THR A 172 -2.20 -3.42 -16.08
N MET A 173 -1.77 -3.78 -17.30
CA MET A 173 -1.08 -2.85 -18.21
C MET A 173 -2.02 -1.76 -18.73
N GLU A 174 -3.29 -2.09 -18.98
CA GLU A 174 -4.30 -1.11 -19.37
C GLU A 174 -4.59 -0.13 -18.24
N ALA A 175 -4.74 -0.60 -16.99
CA ALA A 175 -4.88 0.25 -15.83
C ALA A 175 -3.68 1.20 -15.69
N ALA A 176 -2.45 0.68 -15.75
CA ALA A 176 -1.24 1.49 -15.70
C ALA A 176 -1.19 2.54 -16.82
N ALA A 177 -1.56 2.17 -18.07
CA ALA A 177 -1.60 3.10 -19.19
C ALA A 177 -2.64 4.21 -18.99
N GLN A 178 -3.79 3.92 -18.39
CA GLN A 178 -4.81 4.93 -18.07
C GLN A 178 -4.32 5.88 -16.97
N LEU A 179 -3.66 5.35 -15.93
CA LEU A 179 -3.05 6.18 -14.88
C LEU A 179 -1.97 7.10 -15.46
N MET A 180 -1.13 6.61 -16.37
CA MET A 180 -0.15 7.43 -17.11
C MET A 180 -0.83 8.56 -17.91
N ARG A 181 -2.00 8.32 -18.52
CA ARG A 181 -2.77 9.38 -19.21
C ARG A 181 -3.25 10.49 -18.27
N LYS A 182 -3.40 10.21 -16.96
CA LYS A 182 -3.65 11.25 -15.94
C LYS A 182 -2.44 12.16 -15.68
N GLY A 183 -1.27 11.83 -16.21
CA GLY A 183 -0.05 12.62 -16.06
C GLY A 183 0.93 12.08 -15.03
N VAL A 184 0.76 10.84 -14.58
CA VAL A 184 1.67 10.20 -13.61
C VAL A 184 3.10 10.17 -14.14
N ASP A 185 4.03 10.72 -13.36
CA ASP A 185 5.47 10.61 -13.62
C ASP A 185 5.98 9.24 -13.14
N THR A 186 5.85 8.26 -14.03
CA THR A 186 6.19 6.87 -13.73
C THR A 186 7.66 6.65 -13.40
N ALA A 187 8.55 7.39 -14.06
CA ALA A 187 9.98 7.30 -13.81
C ALA A 187 10.31 7.78 -12.39
N LYS A 188 9.80 8.96 -12.02
CA LYS A 188 10.01 9.52 -10.69
C LYS A 188 9.46 8.63 -9.57
N ILE A 189 8.25 8.07 -9.75
CA ILE A 189 7.66 7.15 -8.76
C ILE A 189 8.53 5.90 -8.64
N THR A 190 8.86 5.27 -9.76
CA THR A 190 9.61 4.02 -9.78
C THR A 190 11.02 4.20 -9.20
N ASP A 191 11.72 5.27 -9.58
CA ASP A 191 13.06 5.53 -9.07
C ASP A 191 13.03 5.73 -7.55
N ARG A 192 12.16 6.61 -7.06
CA ARG A 192 12.11 6.95 -5.63
C ARG A 192 11.59 5.85 -4.73
N THR A 193 10.58 5.10 -5.18
CA THR A 193 9.90 4.16 -4.31
C THR A 193 10.43 2.73 -4.42
N TYR A 194 11.08 2.38 -5.52
CA TYR A 194 11.52 1.02 -5.79
C TYR A 194 13.04 0.87 -5.94
N TYR A 195 13.69 1.76 -6.71
CA TYR A 195 15.12 1.62 -7.03
C TYR A 195 16.04 2.41 -6.10
N GLU A 196 15.62 3.58 -5.63
CA GLU A 196 16.44 4.41 -4.77
C GLU A 196 16.75 3.70 -3.45
N LYS A 197 18.04 3.64 -3.12
CA LYS A 197 18.52 3.03 -1.89
C LYS A 197 19.46 4.00 -1.19
N THR A 198 19.30 4.11 0.12
CA THR A 198 20.24 4.87 0.94
C THR A 198 21.65 4.27 0.87
N TYR A 199 22.64 5.10 1.21
CA TYR A 199 24.02 4.61 1.33
C TYR A 199 24.12 3.38 2.25
N VAL A 200 23.41 3.41 3.39
CA VAL A 200 23.38 2.32 4.35
C VAL A 200 22.80 1.04 3.75
N GLN A 201 21.68 1.14 3.03
CA GLN A 201 21.08 -0.02 2.36
C GLN A 201 22.04 -0.61 1.31
N ASN A 202 22.74 0.23 0.54
CA ASN A 202 23.75 -0.22 -0.43
C ASN A 202 24.94 -0.88 0.27
N GLN A 203 25.41 -0.36 1.42
CA GLN A 203 26.48 -0.98 2.21
C GLN A 203 26.06 -2.37 2.74
N ILE A 204 24.83 -2.49 3.24
CA ILE A 204 24.29 -3.78 3.72
C ILE A 204 24.20 -4.77 2.55
N LEU A 205 23.64 -4.34 1.42
CA LEU A 205 23.53 -5.15 0.21
C LEU A 205 24.91 -5.62 -0.29
N GLY A 206 25.88 -4.71 -0.37
CA GLY A 206 27.25 -5.02 -0.79
C GLY A 206 27.89 -6.08 0.11
N ARG A 207 27.77 -5.94 1.43
CA ARG A 207 28.27 -6.95 2.38
C ARG A 207 27.54 -8.28 2.26
N ALA A 208 26.21 -8.24 2.15
CA ALA A 208 25.40 -9.45 1.98
C ALA A 208 25.83 -10.25 0.73
N LEU A 209 26.19 -9.56 -0.35
CA LEU A 209 26.68 -10.20 -1.57
C LEU A 209 28.13 -10.72 -1.42
N LEU A 210 29.03 -9.91 -0.88
CA LEU A 210 30.45 -10.26 -0.74
C LEU A 210 30.70 -11.37 0.29
N GLU A 211 29.92 -11.40 1.37
CA GLU A 211 30.02 -12.38 2.45
C GLU A 211 29.10 -13.59 2.23
N SER A 212 28.44 -13.66 1.08
CA SER A 212 27.56 -14.78 0.74
C SER A 212 28.33 -16.05 0.48
N ILE A 213 27.72 -17.18 0.84
CA ILE A 213 28.25 -18.52 0.52
C ILE A 213 27.29 -19.25 -0.43
N MET A 214 27.87 -20.01 -1.37
CA MET A 214 27.10 -20.88 -2.25
C MET A 214 26.90 -22.25 -1.58
N VAL A 215 25.68 -22.73 -1.58
CA VAL A 215 25.29 -24.03 -1.01
C VAL A 215 24.44 -24.82 -2.00
N LEU A 216 24.15 -26.09 -1.68
CA LEU A 216 23.33 -26.99 -2.51
C LEU A 216 23.81 -27.06 -3.98
N ASP A 217 25.07 -27.42 -4.18
CA ASP A 217 25.69 -27.51 -5.51
C ASP A 217 25.51 -26.23 -6.34
N GLN A 218 25.76 -25.08 -5.73
CA GLN A 218 25.70 -23.76 -6.34
C GLN A 218 24.29 -23.33 -6.76
N ARG A 219 23.24 -23.96 -6.25
CA ARG A 219 21.84 -23.61 -6.56
C ARG A 219 21.24 -22.61 -5.57
N CYS A 220 21.93 -22.35 -4.45
CA CYS A 220 21.46 -21.42 -3.43
C CYS A 220 22.59 -20.54 -2.94
N ILE A 221 22.30 -19.25 -2.74
CA ILE A 221 23.20 -18.28 -2.11
C ILE A 221 22.63 -17.94 -0.73
N VAL A 222 23.45 -18.06 0.31
CA VAL A 222 23.09 -17.71 1.69
C VAL A 222 23.94 -16.55 2.17
N SER A 223 23.30 -15.53 2.68
CA SER A 223 23.94 -14.38 3.35
C SER A 223 23.39 -14.22 4.75
N VAL A 224 24.27 -13.92 5.71
CA VAL A 224 23.87 -13.66 7.10
C VAL A 224 24.20 -12.22 7.46
N VAL A 225 23.18 -11.41 7.63
CA VAL A 225 23.31 -10.03 8.13
C VAL A 225 23.08 -10.02 9.63
N ARG A 226 24.13 -9.71 10.40
CA ARG A 226 24.02 -9.65 11.87
C ARG A 226 23.27 -8.40 12.29
N LEU A 227 22.35 -8.53 13.25
CA LEU A 227 21.53 -7.44 13.78
C LEU A 227 22.37 -6.22 14.21
N LYS A 228 23.57 -6.44 14.79
CA LYS A 228 24.49 -5.37 15.18
C LYS A 228 24.93 -4.47 14.01
N LEU A 229 25.01 -5.00 12.80
CA LEU A 229 25.29 -4.23 11.59
C LEU A 229 24.08 -3.41 11.12
N SER A 230 22.89 -3.93 11.31
CA SER A 230 21.66 -3.21 10.96
C SER A 230 21.37 -2.07 11.95
N LEU A 231 21.66 -2.25 13.25
CA LEU A 231 21.38 -1.26 14.29
C LEU A 231 22.39 -0.09 14.30
N ILE A 232 23.67 -0.30 13.95
CA ILE A 232 24.69 0.76 13.92
C ILE A 232 24.33 1.82 12.86
N HIS A 233 23.59 1.46 11.83
CA HIS A 233 23.26 2.34 10.71
C HIS A 233 21.86 2.96 10.81
N ILE A 234 21.01 2.51 11.73
CA ILE A 234 19.68 3.08 11.96
C ILE A 234 19.73 4.25 12.96
N SER A 235 20.77 4.31 13.82
CA SER A 235 20.86 5.27 14.92
C SER A 235 21.84 6.43 14.71
N GLU A 236 22.57 6.51 13.60
CA GLU A 236 23.43 7.66 13.33
C GLU A 236 22.71 8.68 12.45
N PRO A 237 22.38 9.89 12.96
CA PRO A 237 22.08 11.02 12.09
C PRO A 237 23.31 11.28 11.24
N THR A 238 23.14 11.43 9.94
CA THR A 238 24.15 11.82 8.97
C THR A 238 24.87 13.10 9.45
N ARG A 239 25.95 12.95 10.20
CA ARG A 239 26.97 14.00 10.25
C ARG A 239 27.70 13.91 8.92
N GLN A 240 27.34 14.80 8.04
CA GLN A 240 28.12 15.12 6.87
C GLN A 240 29.51 15.51 7.36
N ALA A 241 30.51 14.65 7.13
CA ALA A 241 31.89 15.01 7.36
C ALA A 241 32.19 16.12 6.35
N GLU A 242 32.41 17.33 6.85
CA GLU A 242 33.03 18.41 6.08
C GLU A 242 34.42 17.91 5.69
N ILE A 243 34.60 17.64 4.40
CA ILE A 243 35.93 17.43 3.81
C ILE A 243 36.46 18.80 3.57
N SER A 244 37.34 19.24 4.44
CA SER A 244 38.25 20.39 4.23
C SER A 244 39.40 20.03 3.32
#